data_c7a232b690a64c096cab6802cfd7a489
#
_entry.id   c7a232b690a64c096cab6802cfd7a489
#
_cell.length_a   1.000
_cell.length_b   1.000
_cell.length_c   1.000
_cell.angle_alpha   90.00
_cell.angle_beta   90.00
_cell.angle_gamma   90.00
#
_symmetry.space_group_name_H-M   'P 1'
#
loop_
_entity.id
_entity.type
_entity.pdbx_description
1 polymer ?
#
loop_
_entity_poly.entity_id
_entity_poly.type
_entity_poly.pdbx_seq_one_letter_code
_entity_poly.pdbx_strand_id
1 'polypeptide(L)'
;MRHRQNNVRKKLIPAYGIVPLLLALLWNSLAYNGARWIASGRYHYNIETVLDERIPFIPWTLVIYFGCYLFWGINYILIARQEKESVYHFFTADAISRIVCFCFFVLFPTTNTRPEIVADGFWNQAVIWLYSIDAADNLFPSIHCLVSWFCFLGIRGRQEIPKWYQFLSCVIAVCVFLSTLMTKQHVVWDVVGGVILAQICFTVFGKTQWYQIYQRFCERIQSCIFHLTGGVRHER
;
A
#
# COMPACT_ATOMS: atom_id res chain seq x y z
N MET A 1 -11.48 26.82 -42.67
CA MET A 1 -11.41 25.43 -42.25
C MET A 1 -11.32 25.36 -40.70
N ARG A 2 -12.41 25.02 -40.02
CA ARG A 2 -12.45 24.94 -38.53
C ARG A 2 -11.91 23.56 -38.14
N HIS A 3 -10.75 23.52 -37.50
CA HIS A 3 -10.26 22.31 -36.84
C HIS A 3 -11.26 21.91 -35.73
N ARG A 4 -12.00 20.85 -35.95
CA ARG A 4 -12.77 20.14 -34.93
C ARG A 4 -11.76 19.48 -34.00
N GLN A 5 -11.40 20.12 -32.90
CA GLN A 5 -10.71 19.46 -31.81
C GLN A 5 -11.67 18.38 -31.26
N ASN A 6 -11.40 17.14 -31.59
CA ASN A 6 -12.02 15.98 -30.97
C ASN A 6 -11.64 15.97 -29.48
N ASN A 7 -12.55 16.44 -28.65
CA ASN A 7 -12.44 16.40 -27.19
C ASN A 7 -12.68 14.95 -26.75
N VAL A 8 -11.71 14.08 -27.02
CA VAL A 8 -11.70 12.72 -26.45
C VAL A 8 -11.54 12.90 -24.95
N ARG A 9 -12.62 12.72 -24.19
CA ARG A 9 -12.58 12.70 -22.73
C ARG A 9 -11.48 11.73 -22.29
N LYS A 10 -10.32 12.25 -21.86
CA LYS A 10 -9.23 11.41 -21.34
C LYS A 10 -9.82 10.60 -20.18
N LYS A 11 -9.86 9.29 -20.31
CA LYS A 11 -10.31 8.39 -19.24
C LYS A 11 -9.51 8.71 -17.98
N LEU A 12 -10.17 8.68 -16.82
CA LEU A 12 -9.51 8.96 -15.54
C LEU A 12 -8.31 8.04 -15.29
N ILE A 13 -8.44 6.76 -15.65
CA ILE A 13 -7.37 5.77 -15.60
C ILE A 13 -7.27 5.11 -16.97
N PRO A 14 -6.07 5.04 -17.58
CA PRO A 14 -5.84 4.29 -18.82
C PRO A 14 -6.17 2.80 -18.64
N ALA A 15 -6.61 2.12 -19.70
CA ALA A 15 -7.00 0.72 -19.63
C ALA A 15 -5.89 -0.19 -19.06
N TYR A 16 -4.63 0.10 -19.41
CA TYR A 16 -3.47 -0.65 -18.91
C TYR A 16 -3.20 -0.46 -17.40
N GLY A 17 -3.72 0.61 -16.78
CA GLY A 17 -3.55 0.89 -15.36
C GLY A 17 -4.63 0.26 -14.47
N ILE A 18 -5.75 -0.16 -15.04
CA ILE A 18 -6.89 -0.68 -14.26
C ILE A 18 -6.56 -2.02 -13.60
N VAL A 19 -6.09 -2.99 -14.40
CA VAL A 19 -5.80 -4.34 -13.90
C VAL A 19 -4.68 -4.32 -12.84
N PRO A 20 -3.53 -3.64 -13.03
CA PRO A 20 -2.52 -3.51 -11.99
C PRO A 20 -3.06 -2.91 -10.69
N LEU A 21 -3.91 -1.88 -10.79
CA LEU A 21 -4.51 -1.23 -9.63
C LEU A 21 -5.42 -2.17 -8.83
N LEU A 22 -6.27 -2.94 -9.51
CA LEU A 22 -7.13 -3.94 -8.88
C LEU A 22 -6.32 -5.08 -8.25
N LEU A 23 -5.27 -5.52 -8.95
CA LEU A 23 -4.36 -6.54 -8.43
C LEU A 23 -3.60 -6.06 -7.19
N ALA A 24 -3.21 -4.80 -7.11
CA ALA A 24 -2.56 -4.27 -5.91
C ALA A 24 -3.46 -4.39 -4.66
N LEU A 25 -4.76 -4.10 -4.80
CA LEU A 25 -5.75 -4.32 -3.73
C LEU A 25 -5.88 -5.80 -3.37
N LEU A 26 -5.94 -6.67 -4.38
CA LEU A 26 -6.03 -8.11 -4.18
C LEU A 26 -4.80 -8.67 -3.48
N TRP A 27 -3.59 -8.31 -3.96
CA TRP A 27 -2.33 -8.74 -3.35
C TRP A 27 -2.20 -8.27 -1.90
N ASN A 28 -2.62 -7.04 -1.62
CA ASN A 28 -2.64 -6.52 -0.25
C ASN A 28 -3.56 -7.35 0.65
N SER A 29 -4.78 -7.63 0.19
CA SER A 29 -5.74 -8.44 0.93
C SER A 29 -5.26 -9.88 1.14
N LEU A 30 -4.69 -10.50 0.12
CA LEU A 30 -4.14 -11.86 0.22
C LEU A 30 -2.94 -11.92 1.15
N ALA A 31 -2.02 -10.93 1.08
CA ALA A 31 -0.85 -10.89 1.95
C ALA A 31 -1.26 -10.78 3.42
N TYR A 32 -2.24 -9.94 3.74
CA TYR A 32 -2.67 -9.72 5.11
C TYR A 32 -3.61 -10.84 5.62
N ASN A 33 -4.76 -11.02 4.96
CA ASN A 33 -5.78 -11.96 5.43
C ASN A 33 -5.39 -13.42 5.18
N GLY A 34 -4.72 -13.71 4.06
CA GLY A 34 -4.24 -15.06 3.76
C GLY A 34 -3.15 -15.51 4.74
N ALA A 35 -2.22 -14.63 5.08
CA ALA A 35 -1.19 -14.95 6.07
C ALA A 35 -1.81 -15.13 7.47
N ARG A 36 -2.75 -14.26 7.87
CA ARG A 36 -3.46 -14.37 9.13
C ARG A 36 -4.16 -15.72 9.28
N TRP A 37 -4.83 -16.19 8.22
CA TRP A 37 -5.48 -17.49 8.21
C TRP A 37 -4.48 -18.64 8.39
N ILE A 38 -3.31 -18.59 7.73
CA ILE A 38 -2.27 -19.63 7.81
C ILE A 38 -1.53 -19.58 9.15
N ALA A 39 -1.26 -18.39 9.67
CA ALA A 39 -0.52 -18.18 10.93
C ALA A 39 -1.42 -18.27 12.17
N SER A 40 -2.73 -18.40 11.99
CA SER A 40 -3.70 -18.55 13.07
C SER A 40 -3.29 -19.71 13.99
N GLY A 41 -3.22 -19.45 15.30
CA GLY A 41 -2.82 -20.41 16.30
C GLY A 41 -1.31 -20.68 16.44
N ARG A 42 -0.46 -20.03 15.64
CA ARG A 42 1.00 -20.09 15.83
C ARG A 42 1.46 -19.13 16.92
N TYR A 43 2.65 -19.36 17.44
CA TYR A 43 3.33 -18.41 18.31
C TYR A 43 3.70 -17.15 17.54
N HIS A 44 3.38 -15.97 18.10
CA HIS A 44 3.73 -14.67 17.54
C HIS A 44 4.86 -14.05 18.37
N TYR A 45 5.88 -13.59 17.68
CA TYR A 45 7.06 -12.99 18.30
C TYR A 45 6.81 -11.53 18.61
N ASN A 46 7.00 -11.13 19.87
CA ASN A 46 7.04 -9.72 20.23
C ASN A 46 8.46 -9.18 19.97
N ILE A 47 8.56 -8.16 19.10
CA ILE A 47 9.82 -7.53 18.72
C ILE A 47 9.92 -6.08 19.23
N GLU A 48 9.15 -5.74 20.26
CA GLU A 48 9.21 -4.45 20.95
C GLU A 48 10.61 -4.18 21.52
N THR A 49 10.93 -2.90 21.55
CA THR A 49 12.19 -2.39 22.11
C THR A 49 11.93 -1.29 23.13
N VAL A 50 12.95 -0.92 23.89
CA VAL A 50 12.90 0.21 24.83
C VAL A 50 12.51 1.53 24.15
N LEU A 51 12.73 1.66 22.84
CA LEU A 51 12.29 2.82 22.07
C LEU A 51 10.76 2.87 21.95
N ASP A 52 10.13 1.72 21.79
CA ASP A 52 8.67 1.61 21.66
C ASP A 52 7.94 2.00 22.95
N GLU A 53 8.55 1.72 24.10
CA GLU A 53 8.04 2.11 25.42
C GLU A 53 8.07 3.65 25.60
N ARG A 54 9.08 4.33 25.01
CA ARG A 54 9.23 5.78 25.09
C ARG A 54 8.29 6.57 24.16
N ILE A 55 7.75 5.92 23.16
CA ILE A 55 6.79 6.57 22.23
C ILE A 55 5.45 6.73 22.96
N PRO A 56 4.93 7.95 23.10
CA PRO A 56 3.66 8.16 23.77
C PRO A 56 2.48 7.59 22.99
N PHE A 57 1.48 7.10 23.71
CA PHE A 57 0.18 6.76 23.12
C PHE A 57 -0.61 8.05 22.87
N ILE A 58 -0.96 8.33 21.60
CA ILE A 58 -1.66 9.55 21.19
C ILE A 58 -2.86 9.16 20.30
N PRO A 59 -4.04 8.94 20.89
CA PRO A 59 -5.18 8.32 20.19
C PRO A 59 -5.74 9.16 19.04
N TRP A 60 -5.67 10.50 19.06
CA TRP A 60 -6.18 11.32 17.96
C TRP A 60 -5.39 11.14 16.65
N THR A 61 -4.17 10.62 16.69
CA THR A 61 -3.39 10.31 15.48
C THR A 61 -4.06 9.22 14.63
N LEU A 62 -5.09 8.57 15.14
CA LEU A 62 -5.98 7.66 14.42
C LEU A 62 -6.58 8.31 13.16
N VAL A 63 -6.78 9.64 13.14
CA VAL A 63 -7.21 10.35 11.93
C VAL A 63 -6.20 10.18 10.79
N ILE A 64 -4.91 10.26 11.12
CA ILE A 64 -3.82 10.08 10.14
C ILE A 64 -3.76 8.62 9.71
N TYR A 65 -3.90 7.71 10.69
CA TYR A 65 -3.93 6.26 10.44
C TYR A 65 -5.01 5.88 9.43
N PHE A 66 -6.27 6.30 9.61
CA PHE A 66 -7.33 6.05 8.64
C PHE A 66 -7.21 6.92 7.39
N GLY A 67 -6.70 8.13 7.51
CA GLY A 67 -6.44 9.03 6.38
C GLY A 67 -5.47 8.42 5.35
N CYS A 68 -4.63 7.46 5.77
CA CYS A 68 -3.71 6.78 4.85
C CYS A 68 -4.42 6.07 3.71
N TYR A 69 -5.61 5.51 3.89
CA TYR A 69 -6.36 4.82 2.83
C TYR A 69 -6.76 5.78 1.70
N LEU A 70 -7.19 6.99 2.04
CA LEU A 70 -7.46 8.03 1.05
C LEU A 70 -6.18 8.47 0.34
N PHE A 71 -5.10 8.66 1.09
CA PHE A 71 -3.78 8.98 0.57
C PHE A 71 -3.27 7.92 -0.41
N TRP A 72 -3.40 6.63 -0.08
CA TRP A 72 -3.04 5.53 -0.96
C TRP A 72 -3.89 5.52 -2.23
N GLY A 73 -5.22 5.64 -2.09
CA GLY A 73 -6.13 5.67 -3.24
C GLY A 73 -5.77 6.76 -4.23
N ILE A 74 -5.54 7.99 -3.76
CA ILE A 74 -5.14 9.11 -4.61
C ILE A 74 -3.81 8.82 -5.32
N ASN A 75 -2.78 8.41 -4.58
CA ASN A 75 -1.45 8.20 -5.15
C ASN A 75 -1.40 7.00 -6.12
N TYR A 76 -2.07 5.88 -5.79
CA TYR A 76 -2.12 4.73 -6.68
C TYR A 76 -2.87 5.05 -7.99
N ILE A 77 -3.91 5.89 -7.94
CA ILE A 77 -4.58 6.40 -9.15
C ILE A 77 -3.62 7.29 -9.95
N LEU A 78 -2.90 8.21 -9.31
CA LEU A 78 -1.90 9.06 -9.99
C LEU A 78 -0.81 8.23 -10.64
N ILE A 79 -0.33 7.19 -9.97
CA ILE A 79 0.68 6.26 -10.50
C ILE A 79 0.12 5.45 -11.68
N ALA A 80 -1.10 4.92 -11.56
CA ALA A 80 -1.75 4.16 -12.64
C ALA A 80 -2.02 4.98 -13.91
N ARG A 81 -1.92 6.30 -13.84
CA ARG A 81 -2.07 7.24 -14.97
C ARG A 81 -0.76 7.59 -15.67
N GLN A 82 0.36 7.18 -15.11
CA GLN A 82 1.67 7.43 -15.71
C GLN A 82 1.86 6.64 -17.00
N GLU A 83 3.00 6.83 -17.63
CA GLU A 83 3.41 6.08 -18.82
C GLU A 83 3.37 4.57 -18.56
N LYS A 84 2.90 3.80 -19.55
CA LYS A 84 2.60 2.36 -19.44
C LYS A 84 3.75 1.57 -18.79
N GLU A 85 4.97 1.78 -19.25
CA GLU A 85 6.14 1.08 -18.73
C GLU A 85 6.37 1.41 -17.24
N SER A 86 6.28 2.67 -16.86
CA SER A 86 6.41 3.14 -15.49
C SER A 86 5.37 2.52 -14.55
N VAL A 87 4.13 2.38 -15.03
CA VAL A 87 3.05 1.72 -14.29
C VAL A 87 3.42 0.27 -14.00
N TYR A 88 3.87 -0.48 -15.00
CA TYR A 88 4.21 -1.88 -14.77
C TYR A 88 5.46 -2.06 -13.93
N HIS A 89 6.47 -1.19 -14.05
CA HIS A 89 7.62 -1.19 -13.14
C HIS A 89 7.19 -1.00 -11.69
N PHE A 90 6.35 0.00 -11.42
CA PHE A 90 5.85 0.28 -10.08
C PHE A 90 5.06 -0.90 -9.51
N PHE A 91 4.04 -1.37 -10.22
CA PHE A 91 3.17 -2.44 -9.71
C PHE A 91 3.87 -3.80 -9.62
N THR A 92 4.94 -4.04 -10.38
CA THR A 92 5.82 -5.20 -10.19
C THR A 92 6.53 -5.13 -8.85
N ALA A 93 7.15 -4.00 -8.53
CA ALA A 93 7.83 -3.80 -7.26
C ALA A 93 6.85 -3.92 -6.07
N ASP A 94 5.66 -3.32 -6.22
CA ASP A 94 4.59 -3.43 -5.23
C ASP A 94 4.14 -4.89 -5.02
N ALA A 95 3.86 -5.64 -6.09
CA ALA A 95 3.45 -7.04 -5.99
C ALA A 95 4.51 -7.92 -5.32
N ILE A 96 5.79 -7.76 -5.67
CA ILE A 96 6.89 -8.50 -5.05
C ILE A 96 6.99 -8.16 -3.56
N SER A 97 6.82 -6.89 -3.19
CA SER A 97 6.83 -6.51 -1.78
C SER A 97 5.72 -7.18 -0.97
N ARG A 98 4.52 -7.40 -1.57
CA ARG A 98 3.43 -8.14 -0.91
C ARG A 98 3.76 -9.62 -0.73
N ILE A 99 4.43 -10.24 -1.70
CA ILE A 99 4.89 -11.63 -1.57
C ILE A 99 5.89 -11.73 -0.41
N VAL A 100 6.82 -10.79 -0.30
CA VAL A 100 7.79 -10.74 0.81
C VAL A 100 7.08 -10.54 2.15
N CYS A 101 6.12 -9.60 2.24
CA CYS A 101 5.30 -9.42 3.46
C CYS A 101 4.58 -10.71 3.84
N PHE A 102 3.92 -11.36 2.87
CA PHE A 102 3.24 -12.63 3.10
C PHE A 102 4.18 -13.69 3.66
N CYS A 103 5.39 -13.83 3.10
CA CYS A 103 6.38 -14.76 3.61
C CYS A 103 6.77 -14.44 5.06
N PHE A 104 7.01 -13.17 5.40
CA PHE A 104 7.30 -12.77 6.78
C PHE A 104 6.14 -13.09 7.71
N PHE A 105 4.93 -12.71 7.36
CA PHE A 105 3.74 -12.94 8.19
C PHE A 105 3.48 -14.43 8.45
N VAL A 106 3.78 -15.28 7.47
CA VAL A 106 3.61 -16.74 7.63
C VAL A 106 4.78 -17.37 8.38
N LEU A 107 6.03 -16.99 8.06
CA LEU A 107 7.24 -17.66 8.60
C LEU A 107 7.69 -17.08 9.93
N PHE A 108 7.44 -15.80 10.16
CA PHE A 108 7.84 -15.05 11.35
C PHE A 108 6.68 -14.15 11.82
N PRO A 109 5.55 -14.72 12.23
CA PRO A 109 4.41 -13.93 12.69
C PRO A 109 4.78 -13.11 13.92
N THR A 110 4.46 -11.83 13.90
CA THR A 110 4.83 -10.89 14.96
C THR A 110 3.60 -10.28 15.61
N THR A 111 3.76 -9.87 16.87
CA THR A 111 2.76 -9.20 17.69
C THR A 111 3.40 -8.06 18.47
N ASN A 112 2.58 -7.24 19.14
CA ASN A 112 3.01 -6.23 20.08
C ASN A 112 2.09 -6.17 21.31
N THR A 113 2.54 -5.46 22.34
CA THR A 113 1.76 -5.20 23.54
C THR A 113 0.96 -3.92 23.35
N ARG A 114 -0.37 -4.04 23.41
CA ARG A 114 -1.27 -2.88 23.35
C ARG A 114 -1.58 -2.40 24.76
N PRO A 115 -1.61 -1.08 25.01
CA PRO A 115 -1.96 -0.53 26.32
C PRO A 115 -3.45 -0.80 26.63
N GLU A 116 -3.75 -0.95 27.90
CA GLU A 116 -5.13 -0.88 28.38
C GLU A 116 -5.63 0.56 28.25
N ILE A 117 -6.76 0.74 27.57
CA ILE A 117 -7.29 2.07 27.28
C ILE A 117 -8.60 2.23 28.05
N VAL A 118 -8.66 3.27 28.87
CA VAL A 118 -9.93 3.70 29.52
C VAL A 118 -10.83 4.30 28.43
N ALA A 119 -12.08 3.85 28.36
CA ALA A 119 -13.04 4.26 27.33
C ALA A 119 -13.64 5.66 27.59
N ASP A 120 -12.77 6.63 27.89
CA ASP A 120 -13.12 8.03 28.05
C ASP A 120 -12.86 8.83 26.78
N GLY A 121 -13.83 9.60 26.38
CA GLY A 121 -13.76 10.44 25.18
C GLY A 121 -13.77 9.69 23.85
N PHE A 122 -13.97 10.45 22.78
CA PHE A 122 -14.18 9.93 21.43
C PHE A 122 -12.95 9.17 20.88
N TRP A 123 -11.74 9.70 21.07
CA TRP A 123 -10.53 9.14 20.47
C TRP A 123 -10.13 7.80 21.09
N ASN A 124 -10.27 7.67 22.42
CA ASN A 124 -9.99 6.41 23.10
C ASN A 124 -10.95 5.32 22.66
N GLN A 125 -12.25 5.65 22.59
CA GLN A 125 -13.26 4.70 22.07
C GLN A 125 -12.99 4.30 20.62
N ALA A 126 -12.55 5.24 19.77
CA ALA A 126 -12.21 4.96 18.38
C ALA A 126 -10.97 4.03 18.27
N VAL A 127 -9.95 4.18 19.14
CA VAL A 127 -8.81 3.24 19.16
C VAL A 127 -9.22 1.88 19.71
N ILE A 128 -10.07 1.81 20.73
CA ILE A 128 -10.60 0.54 21.23
C ILE A 128 -11.37 -0.19 20.12
N TRP A 129 -12.18 0.54 19.36
CA TRP A 129 -12.86 -0.03 18.19
C TRP A 129 -11.86 -0.54 17.14
N LEU A 130 -10.81 0.25 16.82
CA LEU A 130 -9.76 -0.22 15.92
C LEU A 130 -9.13 -1.53 16.42
N TYR A 131 -8.80 -1.62 17.71
CA TYR A 131 -8.21 -2.83 18.30
C TYR A 131 -9.12 -4.06 18.24
N SER A 132 -10.44 -3.84 18.21
CA SER A 132 -11.43 -4.92 18.09
C SER A 132 -11.52 -5.50 16.67
N ILE A 133 -11.27 -4.71 15.65
CA ILE A 133 -11.36 -5.13 14.24
C ILE A 133 -10.01 -5.50 13.62
N ASP A 134 -8.91 -5.01 14.20
CA ASP A 134 -7.56 -5.24 13.72
C ASP A 134 -6.70 -5.81 14.86
N ALA A 135 -6.51 -7.12 14.86
CA ALA A 135 -5.74 -7.81 15.88
C ALA A 135 -4.25 -7.43 15.82
N ALA A 136 -3.54 -7.62 16.93
CA ALA A 136 -2.10 -7.39 17.00
C ALA A 136 -1.34 -8.58 16.39
N ASP A 137 -1.48 -8.79 15.10
CA ASP A 137 -0.82 -9.84 14.32
C ASP A 137 -0.33 -9.31 12.97
N ASN A 138 0.53 -10.07 12.30
CA ASN A 138 1.08 -9.68 10.98
C ASN A 138 1.70 -8.28 10.97
N LEU A 139 2.50 -7.95 12.00
CA LEU A 139 2.98 -6.58 12.18
C LEU A 139 4.24 -6.29 11.36
N PHE A 140 5.20 -7.26 11.29
CA PHE A 140 6.48 -7.06 10.59
C PHE A 140 6.50 -7.74 9.22
N PRO A 141 6.86 -7.01 8.15
CA PRO A 141 7.05 -5.55 8.07
C PRO A 141 5.72 -4.81 7.93
N SER A 142 5.64 -3.56 8.43
CA SER A 142 4.40 -2.77 8.37
C SER A 142 3.94 -2.49 6.94
N ILE A 143 2.76 -3.01 6.57
CA ILE A 143 2.11 -2.69 5.28
C ILE A 143 1.72 -1.21 5.23
N HIS A 144 1.30 -0.60 6.34
CA HIS A 144 0.96 0.82 6.38
C HIS A 144 2.13 1.70 5.98
N CYS A 145 3.31 1.42 6.54
CA CYS A 145 4.53 2.16 6.23
C CYS A 145 5.03 1.87 4.82
N LEU A 146 4.99 0.62 4.41
CA LEU A 146 5.40 0.16 3.09
C LEU A 146 4.58 0.83 1.98
N VAL A 147 3.24 0.77 2.04
CA VAL A 147 2.36 1.39 1.03
C VAL A 147 2.52 2.90 1.01
N SER A 148 2.58 3.52 2.20
CA SER A 148 2.75 4.97 2.29
C SER A 148 4.07 5.43 1.67
N TRP A 149 5.15 4.66 1.86
CA TRP A 149 6.44 4.95 1.22
C TRP A 149 6.39 4.72 -0.29
N PHE A 150 5.72 3.67 -0.77
CA PHE A 150 5.48 3.45 -2.20
C PHE A 150 4.70 4.61 -2.84
N CYS A 151 3.72 5.19 -2.15
CA CYS A 151 3.00 6.37 -2.64
C CYS A 151 3.94 7.53 -2.96
N PHE A 152 4.90 7.82 -2.07
CA PHE A 152 5.92 8.83 -2.32
C PHE A 152 6.87 8.43 -3.45
N LEU A 153 7.42 7.22 -3.42
CA LEU A 153 8.38 6.74 -4.42
C LEU A 153 7.80 6.74 -5.84
N GLY A 154 6.54 6.33 -6.00
CA GLY A 154 5.88 6.23 -7.29
C GLY A 154 5.60 7.57 -7.98
N ILE A 155 5.52 8.65 -7.20
CA ILE A 155 5.30 10.01 -7.75
C ILE A 155 6.55 10.87 -7.74
N ARG A 156 7.58 10.50 -6.98
CA ARG A 156 8.82 11.27 -6.86
C ARG A 156 9.52 11.42 -8.19
N GLY A 157 9.90 12.67 -8.52
CA GLY A 157 10.62 13.01 -9.75
C GLY A 157 9.76 13.03 -11.01
N ARG A 158 8.44 12.82 -10.91
CA ARG A 158 7.53 12.91 -12.07
C ARG A 158 7.22 14.36 -12.42
N GLN A 159 7.44 14.72 -13.68
CA GLN A 159 7.25 16.10 -14.15
C GLN A 159 5.77 16.51 -14.18
N GLU A 160 4.89 15.55 -14.41
CA GLU A 160 3.44 15.75 -14.47
C GLU A 160 2.79 16.01 -13.09
N ILE A 161 3.54 15.76 -12.02
CA ILE A 161 3.07 15.93 -10.63
C ILE A 161 3.78 17.13 -10.00
N PRO A 162 3.04 18.12 -9.47
CA PRO A 162 3.65 19.30 -8.87
C PRO A 162 4.63 18.95 -7.74
N LYS A 163 5.77 19.62 -7.67
CA LYS A 163 6.80 19.36 -6.65
C LYS A 163 6.31 19.51 -5.22
N TRP A 164 5.39 20.47 -4.98
CA TRP A 164 4.81 20.64 -3.66
C TRP A 164 4.00 19.41 -3.22
N TYR A 165 3.29 18.74 -4.15
CA TYR A 165 2.54 17.53 -3.84
C TYR A 165 3.47 16.33 -3.61
N GLN A 166 4.58 16.23 -4.36
CA GLN A 166 5.60 15.20 -4.11
C GLN A 166 6.19 15.35 -2.70
N PHE A 167 6.50 16.59 -2.28
CA PHE A 167 6.96 16.88 -0.92
C PHE A 167 5.88 16.55 0.12
N LEU A 168 4.65 16.99 -0.10
CA LEU A 168 3.52 16.70 0.78
C LEU A 168 3.29 15.20 0.94
N SER A 169 3.42 14.43 -0.15
CA SER A 169 3.30 12.96 -0.11
C SER A 169 4.38 12.32 0.79
N CYS A 170 5.61 12.83 0.75
CA CYS A 170 6.66 12.39 1.68
C CYS A 170 6.28 12.70 3.13
N VAL A 171 5.82 13.91 3.40
CA VAL A 171 5.41 14.33 4.75
C VAL A 171 4.25 13.47 5.26
N ILE A 172 3.22 13.24 4.43
CA ILE A 172 2.08 12.38 4.80
C ILE A 172 2.57 10.95 5.10
N ALA A 173 3.46 10.38 4.28
CA ALA A 173 4.02 9.06 4.54
C ALA A 173 4.70 8.99 5.92
N VAL A 174 5.53 9.99 6.27
CA VAL A 174 6.16 10.07 7.60
C VAL A 174 5.12 10.24 8.72
N CYS A 175 4.08 11.05 8.49
CA CYS A 175 2.98 11.19 9.45
C CYS A 175 2.25 9.85 9.68
N VAL A 176 2.05 9.05 8.63
CA VAL A 176 1.50 7.68 8.77
C VAL A 176 2.42 6.81 9.61
N PHE A 177 3.75 6.84 9.39
CA PHE A 177 4.70 6.07 10.22
C PHE A 177 4.57 6.43 11.69
N LEU A 178 4.54 7.73 12.01
CA LEU A 178 4.37 8.20 13.38
C LEU A 178 3.01 7.80 13.96
N SER A 179 1.94 7.89 13.17
CA SER A 179 0.60 7.53 13.63
C SER A 179 0.47 6.05 13.98
N THR A 180 1.11 5.15 13.22
CA THR A 180 1.10 3.72 13.52
C THR A 180 1.81 3.40 14.84
N LEU A 181 2.89 4.12 15.16
CA LEU A 181 3.61 4.01 16.44
C LEU A 181 2.81 4.61 17.60
N MET A 182 2.22 5.80 17.40
CA MET A 182 1.48 6.52 18.45
C MET A 182 0.12 5.88 18.76
N THR A 183 -0.48 5.19 17.81
CA THR A 183 -1.69 4.37 18.04
C THR A 183 -1.36 2.96 18.54
N LYS A 184 -0.07 2.64 18.76
CA LYS A 184 0.41 1.31 19.17
C LYS A 184 -0.07 0.17 18.27
N GLN A 185 -0.26 0.47 16.99
CA GLN A 185 -0.55 -0.55 15.97
C GLN A 185 0.72 -1.26 15.49
N HIS A 186 1.86 -0.55 15.49
CA HIS A 186 3.16 -1.07 15.06
C HIS A 186 4.26 -0.66 16.03
N VAL A 187 5.39 -1.36 15.97
CA VAL A 187 6.64 -1.06 16.66
C VAL A 187 7.67 -0.49 15.67
N VAL A 188 8.74 0.09 16.21
CA VAL A 188 9.78 0.77 15.39
C VAL A 188 10.34 -0.16 14.31
N TRP A 189 10.59 -1.43 14.62
CA TRP A 189 11.10 -2.38 13.63
C TRP A 189 10.14 -2.65 12.48
N ASP A 190 8.83 -2.66 12.74
CA ASP A 190 7.82 -2.81 11.68
C ASP A 190 7.89 -1.67 10.68
N VAL A 191 8.02 -0.43 11.20
CA VAL A 191 8.15 0.77 10.37
C VAL A 191 9.42 0.72 9.53
N VAL A 192 10.56 0.46 10.18
CA VAL A 192 11.86 0.37 9.50
C VAL A 192 11.84 -0.72 8.44
N GLY A 193 11.32 -1.91 8.78
CA GLY A 193 11.18 -3.03 7.85
C GLY A 193 10.30 -2.69 6.65
N GLY A 194 9.14 -2.05 6.88
CA GLY A 194 8.23 -1.63 5.81
C GLY A 194 8.85 -0.62 4.85
N VAL A 195 9.52 0.41 5.38
CA VAL A 195 10.19 1.45 4.58
C VAL A 195 11.36 0.87 3.78
N ILE A 196 12.22 0.08 4.42
CA ILE A 196 13.38 -0.55 3.76
C ILE A 196 12.91 -1.50 2.66
N LEU A 197 11.90 -2.33 2.93
CA LEU A 197 11.36 -3.27 1.94
C LEU A 197 10.79 -2.51 0.73
N ALA A 198 10.01 -1.45 0.95
CA ALA A 198 9.50 -0.63 -0.14
C ALA A 198 10.64 -0.02 -0.97
N GLN A 199 11.67 0.54 -0.30
CA GLN A 199 12.82 1.16 -0.97
C GLN A 199 13.60 0.14 -1.79
N ILE A 200 13.87 -1.04 -1.25
CA ILE A 200 14.60 -2.11 -1.95
C ILE A 200 13.79 -2.59 -3.16
N CYS A 201 12.51 -2.95 -2.97
CA CYS A 201 11.67 -3.42 -4.05
C CYS A 201 11.54 -2.38 -5.18
N PHE A 202 11.32 -1.13 -4.83
CA PHE A 202 11.23 -0.04 -5.81
C PHE A 202 12.54 0.16 -6.57
N THR A 203 13.68 0.11 -5.89
CA THR A 203 15.00 0.36 -6.50
C THR A 203 15.46 -0.80 -7.37
N VAL A 204 15.25 -2.03 -6.91
CA VAL A 204 15.69 -3.25 -7.60
C VAL A 204 14.70 -3.59 -8.72
N PHE A 205 13.45 -3.86 -8.37
CA PHE A 205 12.46 -4.38 -9.33
C PHE A 205 11.83 -3.29 -10.19
N GLY A 206 11.79 -2.05 -9.73
CA GLY A 206 11.37 -0.90 -10.53
C GLY A 206 12.29 -0.56 -11.71
N LYS A 207 13.44 -1.26 -11.87
CA LYS A 207 14.41 -1.04 -12.98
C LYS A 207 14.73 -2.31 -13.75
N THR A 208 14.17 -3.47 -13.37
CA THR A 208 14.45 -4.75 -14.00
C THR A 208 13.42 -5.07 -15.08
N GLN A 209 13.78 -6.00 -15.97
CA GLN A 209 12.88 -6.48 -17.03
C GLN A 209 11.70 -7.35 -16.51
N TRP A 210 11.61 -7.59 -15.22
CA TRP A 210 10.53 -8.38 -14.60
C TRP A 210 9.15 -7.77 -14.81
N TYR A 211 9.08 -6.44 -15.02
CA TYR A 211 7.83 -5.77 -15.34
C TYR A 211 7.16 -6.36 -16.59
N GLN A 212 7.91 -6.88 -17.56
CA GLN A 212 7.35 -7.49 -18.76
C GLN A 212 6.58 -8.79 -18.47
N ILE A 213 7.00 -9.55 -17.45
CA ILE A 213 6.29 -10.73 -16.99
C ILE A 213 4.96 -10.31 -16.36
N TYR A 214 5.00 -9.33 -15.47
CA TYR A 214 3.81 -8.79 -14.81
C TYR A 214 2.87 -8.13 -15.82
N GLN A 215 3.39 -7.39 -16.80
CA GLN A 215 2.63 -6.81 -17.89
C GLN A 215 1.87 -7.87 -18.67
N ARG A 216 2.56 -8.93 -19.14
CA ARG A 216 1.93 -10.03 -19.86
C ARG A 216 0.84 -10.72 -19.04
N PHE A 217 1.05 -10.89 -17.76
CA PHE A 217 0.05 -11.42 -16.84
C PHE A 217 -1.19 -10.51 -16.77
N CYS A 218 -1.02 -9.21 -16.58
CA CYS A 218 -2.12 -8.25 -16.57
C CYS A 218 -2.88 -8.18 -17.90
N GLU A 219 -2.16 -8.20 -19.02
CA GLU A 219 -2.74 -8.18 -20.37
C GLU A 219 -3.58 -9.46 -20.65
N ARG A 220 -3.14 -10.61 -20.15
CA ARG A 220 -3.94 -11.85 -20.22
C ARG A 220 -5.23 -11.73 -19.42
N ILE A 221 -5.16 -11.23 -18.17
CA ILE A 221 -6.37 -11.00 -17.36
C ILE A 221 -7.31 -10.03 -18.07
N GLN A 222 -6.78 -8.94 -18.62
CA GLN A 222 -7.59 -7.95 -19.34
C GLN A 222 -8.28 -8.56 -20.56
N SER A 223 -7.58 -9.41 -21.34
CA SER A 223 -8.18 -10.10 -22.49
C SER A 223 -9.27 -11.09 -22.07
N CYS A 224 -9.05 -11.85 -21.00
CA CYS A 224 -10.06 -12.77 -20.47
C CYS A 224 -11.33 -12.02 -20.03
N ILE A 225 -11.19 -10.91 -19.31
CA ILE A 225 -12.33 -10.09 -18.89
C ILE A 225 -13.08 -9.55 -20.12
N PHE A 226 -12.34 -9.06 -21.13
CA PHE A 226 -12.96 -8.56 -22.37
C PHE A 226 -13.76 -9.61 -23.10
N HIS A 227 -13.24 -10.83 -23.20
CA HIS A 227 -13.97 -11.95 -23.81
C HIS A 227 -15.22 -12.35 -23.02
N LEU A 228 -15.13 -12.36 -21.69
CA LEU A 228 -16.26 -12.68 -20.81
C LEU A 228 -17.39 -11.62 -20.84
N THR A 229 -17.05 -10.36 -21.11
CA THR A 229 -18.02 -9.26 -21.21
C THR A 229 -18.64 -9.09 -22.60
N GLY A 230 -18.40 -10.01 -23.53
CA GLY A 230 -18.99 -10.01 -24.87
C GLY A 230 -18.48 -8.90 -25.80
N GLY A 231 -17.31 -8.35 -25.51
CA GLY A 231 -16.69 -7.31 -26.33
C GLY A 231 -16.21 -7.86 -27.67
N VAL A 232 -16.91 -7.51 -28.75
CA VAL A 232 -16.44 -7.76 -30.13
C VAL A 232 -15.22 -6.86 -30.38
N ARG A 233 -14.07 -7.43 -30.68
CA ARG A 233 -12.92 -6.68 -31.18
C ARG A 233 -13.30 -6.02 -32.49
N HIS A 234 -13.55 -4.73 -32.51
CA HIS A 234 -13.38 -3.95 -33.73
C HIS A 234 -11.86 -3.79 -33.94
N GLU A 235 -11.30 -4.68 -34.75
CA GLU A 235 -9.99 -4.48 -35.37
C GLU A 235 -10.11 -3.27 -36.29
N ARG A 236 -9.45 -2.16 -35.90
CA ARG A 236 -8.97 -1.14 -36.82
C ARG A 236 -7.63 -0.59 -36.30
#